data_9e9e1a647527df8ee408b5f54daecd68
#
_entry.id   9e9e1a647527df8ee408b5f54daecd68
#
_cell.length_a   1.000
_cell.length_b   1.000
_cell.length_c   1.000
_cell.angle_alpha   90.00
_cell.angle_beta   90.00
_cell.angle_gamma   90.00
#
_symmetry.space_group_name_H-M   'P 1'
#
loop_
_entity.id
_entity.type
_entity.pdbx_description
1 polymer ?
#
loop_
_entity_poly.entity_id
_entity_poly.type
_entity_poly.pdbx_seq_one_letter_code
_entity_poly.pdbx_strand_id
1 'polypeptide(L)'
;MAVLPPDPVFTLRCPEMGAVNSLCFHQNERLLAGTIKGSVFLWDLQTNRSLLHFAIGKEPITTLHHTEDMLISQEKGGAVTLWTLGNSGYKRHFTINANYVGYCRSVLHANTNADDDHLLFYPCEENSIGVLHLNDVENPSQILVPDDAQLPKLGTLTCFKPFECASQLFVLAGYESGHFLTWDLSSGMVVDVLQMDADPMCLDYDPLANRGIVGGPCK
;
A
#
# COMPACT_ATOMS: atom_id res chain seq x y z
N MET A 1 -23.46 -4.24 -27.51
CA MET A 1 -23.96 -5.11 -26.43
C MET A 1 -22.85 -5.23 -25.42
N ALA A 2 -23.07 -4.87 -24.16
CA ALA A 2 -22.10 -5.14 -23.11
C ALA A 2 -22.04 -6.66 -22.89
N VAL A 3 -20.86 -7.24 -23.02
CA VAL A 3 -20.64 -8.66 -22.69
C VAL A 3 -20.68 -8.75 -21.18
N LEU A 4 -21.62 -9.52 -20.63
CA LEU A 4 -21.66 -9.79 -19.19
C LEU A 4 -20.35 -10.48 -18.77
N PRO A 5 -19.78 -10.11 -17.62
CA PRO A 5 -18.62 -10.82 -17.10
C PRO A 5 -18.97 -12.30 -16.88
N PRO A 6 -18.00 -13.22 -17.05
CA PRO A 6 -18.24 -14.64 -16.79
C PRO A 6 -18.61 -14.85 -15.32
N ASP A 7 -19.44 -15.85 -15.07
CA ASP A 7 -19.80 -16.24 -13.71
C ASP A 7 -18.55 -16.67 -12.90
N PRO A 8 -18.53 -16.41 -11.59
CA PRO A 8 -17.43 -16.86 -10.73
C PRO A 8 -17.29 -18.38 -10.77
N VAL A 9 -16.09 -18.87 -11.07
CA VAL A 9 -15.81 -20.32 -11.11
C VAL A 9 -15.81 -20.91 -9.71
N PHE A 10 -15.33 -20.14 -8.72
CA PHE A 10 -15.25 -20.56 -7.32
C PHE A 10 -15.35 -19.37 -6.35
N THR A 11 -15.86 -19.64 -5.14
CA THR A 11 -15.90 -18.64 -4.06
C THR A 11 -15.17 -19.19 -2.84
N LEU A 12 -14.07 -18.50 -2.43
CA LEU A 12 -13.36 -18.81 -1.20
C LEU A 12 -14.19 -18.34 0.00
N ARG A 13 -14.61 -19.27 0.85
CA ARG A 13 -15.44 -18.97 2.03
C ARG A 13 -14.92 -19.64 3.28
N CYS A 14 -14.86 -18.86 4.36
CA CYS A 14 -14.63 -19.35 5.71
C CYS A 14 -15.61 -18.61 6.64
N PRO A 15 -16.38 -19.34 7.48
CA PRO A 15 -17.39 -18.70 8.35
C PRO A 15 -16.84 -17.63 9.29
N GLU A 16 -15.58 -17.75 9.69
CA GLU A 16 -14.93 -16.86 10.65
C GLU A 16 -14.29 -15.63 10.00
N MET A 17 -14.09 -15.62 8.68
CA MET A 17 -13.31 -14.62 7.96
C MET A 17 -13.94 -13.22 8.04
N GLY A 18 -15.24 -13.11 7.84
CA GLY A 18 -15.93 -11.82 7.73
C GLY A 18 -15.61 -11.11 6.41
N ALA A 19 -15.76 -9.78 6.39
CA ALA A 19 -15.50 -8.99 5.19
C ALA A 19 -13.99 -8.86 4.93
N VAL A 20 -13.60 -8.98 3.66
CA VAL A 20 -12.22 -8.84 3.17
C VAL A 20 -11.99 -7.41 2.72
N ASN A 21 -10.92 -6.78 3.19
CA ASN A 21 -10.52 -5.42 2.82
C ASN A 21 -9.30 -5.39 1.92
N SER A 22 -8.43 -6.39 2.02
CA SER A 22 -7.18 -6.42 1.25
C SER A 22 -6.87 -7.82 0.76
N LEU A 23 -6.27 -7.90 -0.41
CA LEU A 23 -5.82 -9.13 -1.03
C LEU A 23 -4.38 -8.95 -1.50
N CYS A 24 -3.57 -9.98 -1.34
CA CYS A 24 -2.22 -10.03 -1.85
C CYS A 24 -1.93 -11.45 -2.36
N PHE A 25 -1.52 -11.56 -3.63
CA PHE A 25 -1.04 -12.83 -4.14
C PHE A 25 0.30 -13.17 -3.48
N HIS A 26 0.42 -14.41 -3.08
CA HIS A 26 1.64 -15.00 -2.57
C HIS A 26 2.12 -16.05 -3.57
N GLN A 27 3.40 -16.35 -3.55
CA GLN A 27 3.99 -17.36 -4.42
C GLN A 27 3.19 -18.67 -4.47
N ASN A 28 3.33 -19.42 -5.57
CA ASN A 28 2.77 -20.78 -5.75
C ASN A 28 1.24 -20.86 -5.60
N GLU A 29 0.53 -19.97 -6.31
CA GLU A 29 -0.93 -20.04 -6.37
C GLU A 29 -1.59 -19.89 -4.99
N ARG A 30 -1.05 -19.05 -4.14
CA ARG A 30 -1.60 -18.71 -2.83
C ARG A 30 -2.12 -17.28 -2.81
N LEU A 31 -3.11 -17.02 -1.96
CA LEU A 31 -3.73 -15.72 -1.76
C LEU A 31 -3.82 -15.40 -0.28
N LEU A 32 -3.28 -14.24 0.09
CA LEU A 32 -3.48 -13.65 1.41
C LEU A 32 -4.70 -12.73 1.39
N ALA A 33 -5.57 -12.87 2.37
CA ALA A 33 -6.77 -12.07 2.54
C ALA A 33 -6.78 -11.42 3.93
N GLY A 34 -6.70 -10.09 3.97
CA GLY A 34 -6.82 -9.28 5.18
C GLY A 34 -8.25 -8.85 5.42
N THR A 35 -8.71 -8.96 6.66
CA THR A 35 -10.12 -8.78 7.04
C THR A 35 -10.35 -7.53 7.87
N ILE A 36 -11.64 -7.12 7.97
CA ILE A 36 -12.08 -6.05 8.86
C ILE A 36 -11.93 -6.39 10.34
N LYS A 37 -11.72 -7.67 10.68
CA LYS A 37 -11.53 -8.15 12.04
C LYS A 37 -10.07 -8.20 12.49
N GLY A 38 -9.13 -7.69 11.66
CA GLY A 38 -7.70 -7.74 11.96
C GLY A 38 -7.07 -9.12 11.82
N SER A 39 -7.65 -9.99 11.01
CA SER A 39 -7.14 -11.34 10.75
C SER A 39 -6.66 -11.50 9.32
N VAL A 40 -5.65 -12.33 9.12
CA VAL A 40 -5.13 -12.73 7.80
C VAL A 40 -5.43 -14.22 7.58
N PHE A 41 -5.93 -14.53 6.40
CA PHE A 41 -6.16 -15.88 5.90
C PHE A 41 -5.24 -16.12 4.71
N LEU A 42 -4.51 -17.22 4.75
CA LEU A 42 -3.74 -17.74 3.60
C LEU A 42 -4.54 -18.85 2.93
N TRP A 43 -4.84 -18.66 1.65
CA TRP A 43 -5.59 -19.60 0.82
C TRP A 43 -4.67 -20.29 -0.18
N ASP A 44 -4.91 -21.55 -0.39
CA ASP A 44 -4.39 -22.32 -1.52
C ASP A 44 -5.43 -22.27 -2.64
N LEU A 45 -5.05 -21.72 -3.78
CA LEU A 45 -5.95 -21.55 -4.93
C LEU A 45 -6.11 -22.81 -5.77
N GLN A 46 -5.21 -23.80 -5.63
CA GLN A 46 -5.37 -25.11 -6.29
C GLN A 46 -6.43 -25.94 -5.59
N THR A 47 -6.39 -25.97 -4.27
CA THR A 47 -7.34 -26.77 -3.46
C THR A 47 -8.54 -25.98 -2.99
N ASN A 48 -8.51 -24.64 -3.12
CA ASN A 48 -9.51 -23.70 -2.63
C ASN A 48 -9.74 -23.80 -1.10
N ARG A 49 -8.68 -24.11 -0.34
CA ARG A 49 -8.75 -24.27 1.12
C ARG A 49 -7.90 -23.22 1.83
N SER A 50 -8.37 -22.82 3.00
CA SER A 50 -7.56 -22.03 3.92
C SER A 50 -6.45 -22.89 4.52
N LEU A 51 -5.20 -22.48 4.35
CA LEU A 51 -4.02 -23.15 4.88
C LEU A 51 -3.65 -22.65 6.27
N LEU A 52 -3.81 -21.36 6.49
CA LEU A 52 -3.38 -20.68 7.70
C LEU A 52 -4.34 -19.52 8.00
N HIS A 53 -4.61 -19.33 9.28
CA HIS A 53 -5.34 -18.19 9.79
C HIS A 53 -4.67 -17.68 11.06
N PHE A 54 -4.43 -16.37 11.15
CA PHE A 54 -3.88 -15.74 12.35
C PHE A 54 -4.38 -14.30 12.51
N ALA A 55 -4.49 -13.86 13.75
CA ALA A 55 -4.86 -12.50 14.09
C ALA A 55 -3.60 -11.62 14.11
N ILE A 56 -3.65 -10.49 13.42
CA ILE A 56 -2.65 -9.43 13.45
C ILE A 56 -2.94 -8.46 14.58
N GLY A 57 -4.18 -7.98 14.63
CA GLY A 57 -4.65 -6.99 15.58
C GLY A 57 -6.15 -7.06 15.77
N LYS A 58 -6.75 -5.94 16.12
CA LYS A 58 -8.20 -5.78 16.24
C LYS A 58 -8.77 -4.84 15.17
N GLU A 59 -7.91 -4.05 14.56
CA GLU A 59 -8.28 -3.07 13.57
C GLU A 59 -8.36 -3.70 12.16
N PRO A 60 -9.19 -3.15 11.26
CA PRO A 60 -9.27 -3.60 9.88
C PRO A 60 -7.90 -3.55 9.18
N ILE A 61 -7.57 -4.61 8.45
CA ILE A 61 -6.37 -4.66 7.64
C ILE A 61 -6.65 -3.94 6.32
N THR A 62 -5.99 -2.81 6.09
CA THR A 62 -6.20 -1.98 4.91
C THR A 62 -5.36 -2.41 3.72
N THR A 63 -4.15 -2.92 3.99
CA THR A 63 -3.23 -3.38 2.95
C THR A 63 -2.41 -4.57 3.43
N LEU A 64 -2.10 -5.46 2.48
CA LEU A 64 -1.14 -6.55 2.63
C LEU A 64 -0.15 -6.48 1.48
N HIS A 65 1.13 -6.68 1.78
CA HIS A 65 2.19 -6.94 0.81
C HIS A 65 2.96 -8.19 1.22
N HIS A 66 3.59 -8.84 0.26
CA HIS A 66 4.42 -10.01 0.49
C HIS A 66 5.69 -9.92 -0.35
N THR A 67 6.83 -10.18 0.28
CA THR A 67 8.11 -10.46 -0.39
C THR A 67 8.45 -11.93 -0.21
N GLU A 68 9.62 -12.39 -0.67
CA GLU A 68 10.02 -13.78 -0.46
C GLU A 68 10.02 -14.18 1.02
N ASP A 69 10.50 -13.30 1.90
CA ASP A 69 10.75 -13.60 3.31
C ASP A 69 9.78 -12.92 4.29
N MET A 70 9.05 -11.90 3.84
CA MET A 70 8.25 -11.05 4.73
C MET A 70 6.81 -10.89 4.24
N LEU A 71 5.90 -10.87 5.20
CA LEU A 71 4.55 -10.32 5.05
C LEU A 71 4.53 -8.94 5.70
N ILE A 72 3.89 -7.98 5.04
CA ILE A 72 3.70 -6.62 5.54
C ILE A 72 2.20 -6.37 5.63
N SER A 73 1.75 -5.91 6.79
CA SER A 73 0.36 -5.54 7.02
C SER A 73 0.25 -4.09 7.44
N GLN A 74 -0.73 -3.39 6.88
CA GLN A 74 -1.16 -2.08 7.36
C GLN A 74 -2.53 -2.21 7.99
N GLU A 75 -2.68 -1.71 9.21
CA GLU A 75 -3.95 -1.63 9.92
C GLU A 75 -4.58 -0.23 9.79
N LYS A 76 -5.90 -0.15 9.91
CA LYS A 76 -6.58 1.13 10.07
C LYS A 76 -6.07 1.80 11.34
N GLY A 77 -5.73 3.09 11.26
CA GLY A 77 -5.04 3.80 12.35
C GLY A 77 -3.53 3.91 12.15
N GLY A 78 -3.00 3.38 11.04
CA GLY A 78 -1.64 3.65 10.57
C GLY A 78 -0.56 2.70 11.11
N ALA A 79 -0.88 1.68 11.88
CA ALA A 79 0.12 0.69 12.26
C ALA A 79 0.53 -0.13 11.04
N VAL A 80 1.83 -0.17 10.74
CA VAL A 80 2.42 -0.99 9.69
C VAL A 80 3.35 -2.01 10.34
N THR A 81 3.07 -3.30 10.16
CA THR A 81 3.81 -4.37 10.81
C THR A 81 4.43 -5.31 9.79
N LEU A 82 5.71 -5.59 9.98
CA LEU A 82 6.50 -6.55 9.23
C LEU A 82 6.53 -7.88 9.99
N TRP A 83 6.31 -8.96 9.26
CA TRP A 83 6.23 -10.32 9.80
C TRP A 83 7.19 -11.21 9.05
N THR A 84 7.95 -12.01 9.74
CA THR A 84 8.82 -13.05 9.17
C THR A 84 8.18 -14.42 9.30
N LEU A 85 8.34 -15.26 8.29
CA LEU A 85 7.86 -16.65 8.32
C LEU A 85 8.82 -17.50 9.14
N GLY A 86 8.33 -18.06 10.24
CA GLY A 86 9.06 -19.00 11.09
C GLY A 86 8.46 -20.40 11.02
N ASN A 87 9.06 -21.36 11.73
CA ASN A 87 8.62 -22.77 11.77
C ASN A 87 7.16 -22.95 12.27
N SER A 88 6.65 -22.01 13.06
CA SER A 88 5.30 -22.05 13.65
C SER A 88 4.33 -21.04 13.02
N GLY A 89 4.66 -20.47 11.86
CA GLY A 89 3.88 -19.41 11.19
C GLY A 89 4.55 -18.04 11.24
N TYR A 90 3.80 -17.01 10.92
CA TYR A 90 4.30 -15.64 10.91
C TYR A 90 4.56 -15.10 12.32
N LYS A 91 5.74 -14.53 12.52
CA LYS A 91 6.14 -13.84 13.75
C LYS A 91 6.34 -12.35 13.47
N ARG A 92 5.88 -11.52 14.39
CA ARG A 92 6.12 -10.08 14.33
C ARG A 92 7.62 -9.80 14.39
N HIS A 93 8.12 -9.08 13.40
CA HIS A 93 9.51 -8.65 13.33
C HIS A 93 9.64 -7.19 13.75
N PHE A 94 8.89 -6.29 13.13
CA PHE A 94 8.97 -4.85 13.39
C PHE A 94 7.59 -4.19 13.24
N THR A 95 7.33 -3.09 13.96
CA THR A 95 6.08 -2.33 13.83
C THR A 95 6.37 -0.83 13.82
N ILE A 96 5.84 -0.14 12.82
CA ILE A 96 5.83 1.30 12.69
C ILE A 96 4.47 1.80 13.14
N ASN A 97 4.44 2.75 14.08
CA ASN A 97 3.22 3.47 14.44
C ASN A 97 3.21 4.79 13.67
N ALA A 98 2.63 4.78 12.48
CA ALA A 98 2.64 5.94 11.59
C ALA A 98 1.60 7.01 11.96
N ASN A 99 0.73 6.76 12.95
CA ASN A 99 -0.32 7.66 13.45
C ASN A 99 -1.19 8.28 12.35
N TYR A 100 -1.39 7.55 11.25
CA TYR A 100 -2.15 8.04 10.12
C TYR A 100 -3.64 7.76 10.30
N VAL A 101 -4.45 8.80 10.12
CA VAL A 101 -5.92 8.72 10.17
C VAL A 101 -6.47 8.94 8.77
N GLY A 102 -6.74 7.85 8.05
CA GLY A 102 -7.28 7.90 6.69
C GLY A 102 -7.38 6.52 6.05
N TYR A 103 -7.57 6.51 4.74
CA TYR A 103 -7.71 5.27 3.95
C TYR A 103 -6.58 5.06 2.94
N CYS A 104 -5.57 5.94 2.92
CA CYS A 104 -4.42 5.80 2.06
C CYS A 104 -3.67 4.51 2.38
N ARG A 105 -3.31 3.78 1.34
CA ARG A 105 -2.68 2.46 1.44
C ARG A 105 -1.18 2.58 1.27
N SER A 106 -0.44 1.77 2.00
CA SER A 106 0.98 1.58 1.74
C SER A 106 1.21 0.96 0.36
N VAL A 107 2.39 1.21 -0.20
CA VAL A 107 2.81 0.67 -1.49
C VAL A 107 4.20 0.07 -1.34
N LEU A 108 4.35 -1.17 -1.79
CA LEU A 108 5.65 -1.82 -1.88
C LEU A 108 6.20 -1.62 -3.30
N HIS A 109 7.40 -1.08 -3.38
CA HIS A 109 8.13 -0.87 -4.63
C HIS A 109 9.39 -1.73 -4.65
N ALA A 110 9.53 -2.56 -5.69
CA ALA A 110 10.74 -3.32 -5.93
C ALA A 110 11.76 -2.39 -6.61
N ASN A 111 12.91 -2.20 -5.99
CA ASN A 111 13.98 -1.42 -6.59
C ASN A 111 14.63 -2.24 -7.72
N THR A 112 14.43 -1.81 -8.97
CA THR A 112 14.97 -2.53 -10.14
C THR A 112 16.50 -2.43 -10.28
N ASN A 113 17.13 -1.53 -9.53
CA ASN A 113 18.56 -1.24 -9.59
C ASN A 113 19.40 -1.93 -8.49
N ALA A 114 18.77 -2.59 -7.54
CA ALA A 114 19.44 -3.28 -6.46
C ALA A 114 18.85 -4.68 -6.27
N ASP A 115 19.70 -5.69 -6.21
CA ASP A 115 19.28 -7.05 -5.88
C ASP A 115 18.65 -7.05 -4.48
N ASP A 116 17.39 -7.46 -4.39
CA ASP A 116 16.59 -7.62 -3.16
C ASP A 116 16.30 -6.37 -2.32
N ASP A 117 16.48 -5.15 -2.82
CA ASP A 117 16.12 -3.95 -2.09
C ASP A 117 14.68 -3.52 -2.40
N HIS A 118 13.79 -3.70 -1.44
CA HIS A 118 12.40 -3.26 -1.51
C HIS A 118 12.19 -2.02 -0.66
N LEU A 119 11.51 -1.02 -1.24
CA LEU A 119 11.08 0.17 -0.55
C LEU A 119 9.60 0.06 -0.17
N LEU A 120 9.31 0.25 1.10
CA LEU A 120 7.94 0.38 1.58
C LEU A 120 7.61 1.86 1.76
N PHE A 121 6.63 2.34 1.01
CA PHE A 121 6.02 3.65 1.19
C PHE A 121 4.75 3.50 2.02
N TYR A 122 4.60 4.32 3.05
CA TYR A 122 3.44 4.26 3.94
C TYR A 122 2.98 5.66 4.37
N PRO A 123 1.65 5.88 4.51
CA PRO A 123 1.14 7.17 4.95
C PRO A 123 1.46 7.38 6.42
N CYS A 124 1.86 8.61 6.77
CA CYS A 124 2.18 9.04 8.14
C CYS A 124 1.24 10.17 8.59
N GLU A 125 1.41 10.58 9.85
CA GLU A 125 0.80 11.80 10.37
C GLU A 125 1.16 13.03 9.53
N GLU A 126 0.39 14.12 9.67
CA GLU A 126 0.58 15.38 8.95
C GLU A 126 0.57 15.24 7.42
N ASN A 127 -0.15 14.21 6.92
CA ASN A 127 -0.26 13.92 5.48
C ASN A 127 1.07 13.67 4.78
N SER A 128 2.06 13.22 5.52
CA SER A 128 3.38 12.87 5.03
C SER A 128 3.45 11.40 4.55
N ILE A 129 4.53 11.08 3.85
CA ILE A 129 4.80 9.73 3.36
C ILE A 129 6.14 9.27 3.94
N GLY A 130 6.09 8.19 4.72
CA GLY A 130 7.30 7.51 5.19
C GLY A 130 7.83 6.56 4.13
N VAL A 131 9.16 6.48 4.05
CA VAL A 131 9.89 5.57 3.16
C VAL A 131 10.80 4.70 4.01
N LEU A 132 10.69 3.38 3.86
CA LEU A 132 11.46 2.40 4.60
C LEU A 132 12.14 1.44 3.63
N HIS A 133 13.45 1.25 3.78
CA HIS A 133 14.16 0.13 3.18
C HIS A 133 13.90 -1.14 3.97
N LEU A 134 13.42 -2.21 3.32
CA LEU A 134 13.13 -3.46 4.04
C LEU A 134 14.40 -4.16 4.56
N ASN A 135 15.56 -3.82 4.01
CA ASN A 135 16.85 -4.33 4.48
C ASN A 135 17.39 -3.60 5.71
N ASP A 136 16.84 -2.42 6.05
CA ASP A 136 17.23 -1.61 7.21
C ASP A 136 15.99 -1.03 7.91
N VAL A 137 15.23 -1.90 8.54
CA VAL A 137 13.94 -1.56 9.15
C VAL A 137 14.05 -0.71 10.42
N GLU A 138 15.21 -0.67 11.04
CA GLU A 138 15.44 0.10 12.28
C GLU A 138 15.67 1.59 12.00
N ASN A 139 16.09 1.93 10.78
CA ASN A 139 16.37 3.29 10.36
C ASN A 139 15.43 3.70 9.21
N PRO A 140 14.28 4.34 9.50
CA PRO A 140 13.43 4.87 8.43
C PRO A 140 14.23 5.84 7.57
N SER A 141 14.28 5.57 6.27
CA SER A 141 15.22 6.24 5.38
C SER A 141 14.83 7.70 5.13
N GLN A 142 13.54 8.00 5.10
CA GLN A 142 13.06 9.34 4.75
C GLN A 142 11.59 9.53 5.14
N ILE A 143 11.22 10.77 5.42
CA ILE A 143 9.82 11.20 5.52
C ILE A 143 9.62 12.39 4.58
N LEU A 144 8.71 12.25 3.62
CA LEU A 144 8.32 13.31 2.70
C LEU A 144 7.20 14.12 3.35
N VAL A 145 7.54 15.29 3.88
CA VAL A 145 6.62 16.19 4.59
C VAL A 145 6.25 17.35 3.68
N PRO A 146 4.96 17.57 3.36
CA PRO A 146 4.55 18.75 2.61
C PRO A 146 4.89 20.05 3.37
N ASP A 147 5.48 21.02 2.67
CA ASP A 147 5.77 22.35 3.24
C ASP A 147 4.51 23.24 3.15
N ASP A 148 3.74 23.28 4.22
CA ASP A 148 2.49 24.07 4.31
C ASP A 148 2.70 25.58 4.06
N ALA A 149 3.92 26.10 4.20
CA ALA A 149 4.21 27.51 3.96
C ALA A 149 4.30 27.85 2.47
N GLN A 150 4.60 26.87 1.62
CA GLN A 150 4.81 27.04 0.18
C GLN A 150 3.71 26.39 -0.66
N LEU A 151 2.92 25.51 -0.06
CA LEU A 151 1.90 24.73 -0.74
C LEU A 151 0.49 25.22 -0.39
N PRO A 152 -0.49 25.03 -1.28
CA PRO A 152 -1.89 25.27 -0.94
C PRO A 152 -2.36 24.31 0.16
N LYS A 153 -3.50 24.61 0.79
CA LYS A 153 -4.09 23.71 1.78
C LYS A 153 -4.47 22.39 1.12
N LEU A 154 -3.72 21.33 1.42
CA LEU A 154 -3.82 20.04 0.74
C LEU A 154 -4.99 19.15 1.26
N GLY A 155 -5.33 19.24 2.54
CA GLY A 155 -6.23 18.29 3.16
C GLY A 155 -5.53 16.93 3.38
N THR A 156 -6.32 15.87 3.51
CA THR A 156 -5.82 14.54 3.82
C THR A 156 -5.12 13.90 2.61
N LEU A 157 -3.99 13.24 2.83
CA LEU A 157 -3.36 12.35 1.85
C LEU A 157 -4.29 11.17 1.55
N THR A 158 -4.68 10.97 0.30
CA THR A 158 -5.68 9.96 -0.08
C THR A 158 -5.09 8.79 -0.84
N CYS A 159 -4.11 9.03 -1.67
CA CYS A 159 -3.43 8.01 -2.46
C CYS A 159 -2.04 8.47 -2.87
N PHE A 160 -1.14 7.53 -3.14
CA PHE A 160 0.15 7.82 -3.75
C PHE A 160 0.66 6.62 -4.54
N LYS A 161 1.59 6.88 -5.44
CA LYS A 161 2.26 5.88 -6.27
C LYS A 161 3.72 6.25 -6.46
N PRO A 162 4.68 5.42 -6.03
CA PRO A 162 6.06 5.54 -6.46
C PRO A 162 6.18 5.09 -7.92
N PHE A 163 7.02 5.77 -8.70
CA PHE A 163 7.30 5.44 -10.09
C PHE A 163 8.73 5.84 -10.49
N GLU A 164 9.30 5.10 -11.41
CA GLU A 164 10.62 5.40 -11.96
C GLU A 164 10.50 6.17 -13.28
N CYS A 165 11.30 7.20 -13.42
CA CYS A 165 11.46 7.94 -14.66
C CYS A 165 12.94 8.30 -14.85
N ALA A 166 13.52 7.96 -16.00
CA ALA A 166 14.93 8.22 -16.32
C ALA A 166 15.91 7.75 -15.21
N SER A 167 15.67 6.58 -14.64
CA SER A 167 16.45 5.97 -13.53
C SER A 167 16.42 6.77 -12.23
N GLN A 168 15.46 7.66 -12.06
CA GLN A 168 15.17 8.36 -10.82
C GLN A 168 13.81 7.90 -10.28
N LEU A 169 13.71 7.80 -8.96
CA LEU A 169 12.49 7.39 -8.28
C LEU A 169 11.73 8.62 -7.79
N PHE A 170 10.47 8.70 -8.19
CA PHE A 170 9.53 9.75 -7.82
C PHE A 170 8.34 9.16 -7.07
N VAL A 171 7.64 10.01 -6.32
CA VAL A 171 6.37 9.68 -5.69
C VAL A 171 5.31 10.69 -6.13
N LEU A 172 4.27 10.22 -6.80
CA LEU A 172 3.08 11.02 -7.08
C LEU A 172 2.09 10.83 -5.94
N ALA A 173 1.70 11.89 -5.25
CA ALA A 173 0.80 11.87 -4.10
C ALA A 173 -0.43 12.74 -4.36
N GLY A 174 -1.63 12.18 -4.14
CA GLY A 174 -2.92 12.85 -4.29
C GLY A 174 -3.53 13.19 -2.94
N TYR A 175 -4.11 14.39 -2.86
CA TYR A 175 -4.68 14.96 -1.64
C TYR A 175 -6.16 15.29 -1.82
N GLU A 176 -6.90 15.31 -0.72
CA GLU A 176 -8.34 15.58 -0.66
C GLU A 176 -8.77 16.88 -1.37
N SER A 177 -7.88 17.88 -1.40
CA SER A 177 -8.11 19.15 -2.11
C SER A 177 -8.09 19.05 -3.64
N GLY A 178 -7.76 17.87 -4.20
CA GLY A 178 -7.54 17.69 -5.63
C GLY A 178 -6.13 18.07 -6.10
N HIS A 179 -5.23 18.41 -5.18
CA HIS A 179 -3.83 18.63 -5.50
C HIS A 179 -3.07 17.31 -5.59
N PHE A 180 -2.10 17.29 -6.51
CA PHE A 180 -1.13 16.22 -6.67
C PHE A 180 0.26 16.81 -6.55
N LEU A 181 1.09 16.20 -5.70
CA LEU A 181 2.49 16.56 -5.54
C LEU A 181 3.35 15.46 -6.14
N THR A 182 4.34 15.84 -6.93
CA THR A 182 5.39 14.92 -7.38
C THR A 182 6.64 15.21 -6.57
N TRP A 183 7.09 14.19 -5.85
CA TRP A 183 8.30 14.22 -5.05
C TRP A 183 9.44 13.56 -5.81
N ASP A 184 10.60 14.19 -5.83
CA ASP A 184 11.86 13.51 -6.17
C ASP A 184 12.41 12.85 -4.90
N LEU A 185 12.52 11.53 -4.90
CA LEU A 185 12.95 10.81 -3.70
C LEU A 185 14.41 11.10 -3.34
N SER A 186 15.26 11.37 -4.32
CA SER A 186 16.69 11.62 -4.09
C SER A 186 16.96 12.92 -3.33
N SER A 187 16.19 13.96 -3.63
CA SER A 187 16.30 15.28 -2.98
C SER A 187 15.33 15.46 -1.81
N GLY A 188 14.27 14.64 -1.74
CA GLY A 188 13.16 14.83 -0.79
C GLY A 188 12.31 16.07 -1.05
N MET A 189 12.40 16.64 -2.25
CA MET A 189 11.73 17.89 -2.60
C MET A 189 10.54 17.65 -3.51
N VAL A 190 9.52 18.51 -3.38
CA VAL A 190 8.43 18.59 -4.36
C VAL A 190 8.96 19.24 -5.63
N VAL A 191 8.85 18.54 -6.76
CA VAL A 191 9.33 19.00 -8.07
C VAL A 191 8.20 19.44 -8.99
N ASP A 192 6.97 19.02 -8.71
CA ASP A 192 5.79 19.43 -9.48
C ASP A 192 4.53 19.46 -8.62
N VAL A 193 3.62 20.37 -8.95
CA VAL A 193 2.32 20.53 -8.28
C VAL A 193 1.25 20.65 -9.35
N LEU A 194 0.32 19.71 -9.38
CA LEU A 194 -0.83 19.71 -10.28
C LEU A 194 -2.11 19.83 -9.47
N GLN A 195 -3.10 20.56 -9.97
CA GLN A 195 -4.46 20.60 -9.41
C GLN A 195 -5.47 20.06 -10.41
N MET A 196 -6.34 19.19 -9.94
CA MET A 196 -7.45 18.64 -10.70
C MET A 196 -8.78 18.94 -9.98
N ASP A 197 -9.85 19.07 -10.75
CA ASP A 197 -11.21 19.18 -10.18
C ASP A 197 -11.76 17.78 -9.88
N ALA A 198 -11.08 17.07 -8.98
CA ALA A 198 -11.43 15.72 -8.56
C ALA A 198 -10.94 15.50 -7.12
N ASP A 199 -11.65 14.65 -6.38
CA ASP A 199 -11.20 14.16 -5.09
C ASP A 199 -10.52 12.80 -5.31
N PRO A 200 -9.17 12.73 -5.40
CA PRO A 200 -8.49 11.49 -5.75
C PRO A 200 -8.65 10.45 -4.64
N MET A 201 -9.06 9.24 -4.99
CA MET A 201 -9.13 8.11 -4.05
C MET A 201 -8.17 6.98 -4.40
N CYS A 202 -7.78 6.90 -5.65
CA CYS A 202 -6.77 5.96 -6.11
C CYS A 202 -6.05 6.55 -7.33
N LEU A 203 -4.82 6.14 -7.51
CA LEU A 203 -4.04 6.51 -8.68
C LEU A 203 -3.15 5.34 -9.10
N ASP A 204 -2.85 5.29 -10.37
CA ASP A 204 -1.83 4.43 -10.94
C ASP A 204 -1.07 5.18 -12.03
N TYR A 205 0.15 4.75 -12.33
CA TYR A 205 1.02 5.39 -13.30
C TYR A 205 1.64 4.34 -14.22
N ASP A 206 1.52 4.58 -15.52
CA ASP A 206 2.15 3.79 -16.57
C ASP A 206 3.42 4.51 -17.06
N PRO A 207 4.61 4.06 -16.67
CA PRO A 207 5.86 4.69 -17.07
C PRO A 207 6.16 4.57 -18.58
N LEU A 208 5.61 3.55 -19.25
CA LEU A 208 5.82 3.36 -20.69
C LEU A 208 5.02 4.38 -21.50
N ALA A 209 3.80 4.66 -21.07
CA ALA A 209 2.95 5.65 -21.72
C ALA A 209 3.14 7.07 -21.16
N ASN A 210 3.92 7.22 -20.08
CA ASN A 210 4.08 8.46 -19.30
C ASN A 210 2.72 9.07 -18.95
N ARG A 211 1.84 8.26 -18.37
CA ARG A 211 0.45 8.65 -18.04
C ARG A 211 0.05 8.18 -16.66
N GLY A 212 -0.54 9.11 -15.89
CA GLY A 212 -1.26 8.79 -14.67
C GLY A 212 -2.75 8.60 -14.92
N ILE A 213 -3.36 7.67 -14.19
CA ILE A 213 -4.81 7.49 -14.12
C ILE A 213 -5.23 7.73 -12.68
N VAL A 214 -6.23 8.58 -12.50
CA VAL A 214 -6.80 8.92 -11.20
C VAL A 214 -8.25 8.49 -11.17
N GLY A 215 -8.64 7.80 -10.11
CA GLY A 215 -10.03 7.46 -9.82
C GLY A 215 -10.51 8.20 -8.57
N GLY A 216 -11.74 8.69 -8.63
CA GLY A 216 -12.40 9.36 -7.51
C GLY A 216 -13.91 9.40 -7.72
N PRO A 217 -14.68 9.93 -6.75
CA PRO A 217 -16.12 10.10 -6.91
C PRO A 217 -16.40 11.08 -8.06
N CYS A 218 -17.41 10.78 -8.83
CA CYS A 218 -17.95 11.74 -9.80
C CYS A 218 -18.59 12.90 -9.02
N LYS A 219 -18.21 14.13 -9.34
CA LYS A 219 -18.92 15.33 -8.90
C LYS A 219 -20.14 15.59 -9.77
#